data_70a0422ea98d111d01a47a197c16fe34
#
_entry.id   70a0422ea98d111d01a47a197c16fe34
#
_cell.length_a   1.000
_cell.length_b   1.000
_cell.length_c   1.000
_cell.angle_alpha   90.00
_cell.angle_beta   90.00
_cell.angle_gamma   90.00
#
_symmetry.space_group_name_H-M   'P 1'
#
loop_
_entity.id
_entity.type
_entity.pdbx_description
1 polymer ?
#
loop_
_entity_poly.entity_id
_entity_poly.type
_entity_poly.pdbx_seq_one_letter_code
_entity_poly.pdbx_strand_id
1 'polypeptide(L)'
;VDIVSQYVKLTRRGSTYIGLCPFHNEKTPSFSVTPSKQMYYCFGCGAGGNVFNFVMEYENYTFGEALQHLADRAGVQLPKIEYSGEAKAKAERRAALLEINKQAAGYFYYQLRRESGAQAHAYLTGRGLSEETIRKFGLGYSDKFSDDLYKYLKAKNYSDELLRDSGLFNVDERHGMHDKFWNRVIFPIMDVNNRVIGFGGRVMGDGKPKYLNSPETAIFDKSRNLYGLNVARTTRKNYLILCEGYMDVISMHQAGFTNAVASLGTALTSGHASLLKRYTQEVLLLYDSDDAGVRAALRAIPILREAGVTSRVVNLKPHKDPDEFIKALGPEEFEKRLEQAMDSFMFRVSMAQREFSMEDPQGQNRFFERCAQMLLELSDELERNLYIEAIVKDYRSYGITAESLKKRVNALALKGTPAEQRVQPKPTGGQPKKKESAAEKAQKLMLTWLVTYPGIFETVEKYIQPSDFVVPLYRQVAEMLYQQHREGDVNPARLMNAFIDSEEQREVSSLFNATIHLETPEEQNRAFSDTVLRIKDESLKERNRTWDPTDMQGLQEIVKAKKELEDLGRKRQQLHISFE
;
A
#
# COMPACT_ATOMS: atom_id res chain seq x y z
N VAL A 1 14.68 -16.81 -3.69
CA VAL A 1 13.67 -17.57 -4.47
C VAL A 1 12.76 -18.32 -3.53
N ASP A 2 13.26 -19.15 -2.62
CA ASP A 2 12.50 -20.10 -1.78
C ASP A 2 11.40 -19.45 -0.94
N ILE A 3 11.61 -18.23 -0.47
CA ILE A 3 10.60 -17.46 0.25
C ILE A 3 9.58 -16.90 -0.74
N VAL A 4 10.05 -16.17 -1.76
CA VAL A 4 9.17 -15.45 -2.69
C VAL A 4 8.28 -16.39 -3.50
N SER A 5 8.79 -17.60 -3.87
CA SER A 5 8.02 -18.58 -4.64
C SER A 5 6.77 -19.13 -3.94
N GLN A 6 6.62 -18.91 -2.65
CA GLN A 6 5.43 -19.30 -1.88
C GLN A 6 4.28 -18.31 -2.06
N TYR A 7 4.61 -17.09 -2.43
CA TYR A 7 3.68 -15.97 -2.60
C TYR A 7 3.44 -15.67 -4.08
N VAL A 8 4.45 -15.93 -4.92
CA VAL A 8 4.46 -15.56 -6.34
C VAL A 8 4.87 -16.77 -7.18
N LYS A 9 4.08 -17.09 -8.20
CA LYS A 9 4.47 -18.10 -9.19
C LYS A 9 5.63 -17.56 -10.03
N LEU A 10 6.81 -18.11 -9.82
CA LEU A 10 8.04 -17.69 -10.48
C LEU A 10 8.41 -18.64 -11.62
N THR A 11 8.83 -18.10 -12.75
CA THR A 11 9.38 -18.85 -13.89
C THR A 11 10.82 -18.43 -14.12
N ARG A 12 11.73 -19.40 -14.26
CA ARG A 12 13.15 -19.13 -14.47
C ARG A 12 13.39 -18.57 -15.87
N ARG A 13 14.15 -17.46 -15.94
CA ARG A 13 14.67 -16.87 -17.18
C ARG A 13 16.16 -16.56 -17.02
N GLY A 14 17.01 -17.43 -17.59
CA GLY A 14 18.46 -17.33 -17.43
C GLY A 14 18.88 -17.42 -15.96
N SER A 15 19.56 -16.41 -15.45
CA SER A 15 20.03 -16.30 -14.06
C SER A 15 18.98 -15.70 -13.10
N THR A 16 17.81 -15.27 -13.60
CA THR A 16 16.76 -14.63 -12.81
C THR A 16 15.46 -15.44 -12.86
N TYR A 17 14.54 -15.11 -11.95
CA TYR A 17 13.19 -15.65 -11.90
C TYR A 17 12.19 -14.49 -12.10
N ILE A 18 11.18 -14.72 -12.95
CA ILE A 18 10.19 -13.69 -13.30
C ILE A 18 8.79 -14.18 -12.95
N GLY A 19 7.95 -13.29 -12.45
CA GLY A 19 6.54 -13.54 -12.14
C GLY A 19 5.69 -12.28 -12.21
N LEU A 20 4.39 -12.42 -11.96
CA LEU A 20 3.51 -11.28 -11.78
C LEU A 20 3.75 -10.64 -10.42
N CYS A 21 3.77 -9.33 -10.38
CA CYS A 21 4.05 -8.59 -9.15
C CYS A 21 2.91 -8.77 -8.11
N PRO A 22 3.24 -9.08 -6.85
CA PRO A 22 2.23 -9.16 -5.80
C PRO A 22 1.83 -7.80 -5.22
N PHE A 23 2.54 -6.72 -5.58
CA PHE A 23 2.35 -5.37 -5.02
C PHE A 23 1.57 -4.44 -5.94
N HIS A 24 1.40 -4.80 -7.22
CA HIS A 24 0.54 -4.07 -8.17
C HIS A 24 -0.07 -5.03 -9.19
N ASN A 25 -1.13 -4.57 -9.86
CA ASN A 25 -1.77 -5.37 -10.89
C ASN A 25 -1.04 -5.24 -12.23
N GLU A 26 -0.74 -6.39 -12.86
CA GLU A 26 -0.15 -6.47 -14.18
C GLU A 26 -0.57 -7.76 -14.92
N LYS A 27 -0.63 -7.69 -16.25
CA LYS A 27 -0.92 -8.86 -17.09
C LYS A 27 0.36 -9.50 -17.64
N THR A 28 1.44 -8.72 -17.73
CA THR A 28 2.76 -9.16 -18.20
C THR A 28 3.74 -9.19 -17.04
N PRO A 29 4.48 -10.28 -16.84
CA PRO A 29 5.40 -10.40 -15.71
C PRO A 29 6.48 -9.32 -15.74
N SER A 30 6.52 -8.46 -14.72
CA SER A 30 7.56 -7.44 -14.52
C SER A 30 8.28 -7.58 -13.17
N PHE A 31 7.89 -8.55 -12.36
CA PHE A 31 8.51 -8.83 -11.08
C PHE A 31 9.67 -9.82 -11.25
N SER A 32 10.88 -9.38 -10.94
CA SER A 32 12.12 -10.16 -11.09
C SER A 32 12.72 -10.49 -9.73
N VAL A 33 13.20 -11.72 -9.57
CA VAL A 33 13.97 -12.17 -8.40
C VAL A 33 15.34 -12.63 -8.91
N THR A 34 16.42 -12.00 -8.42
CA THR A 34 17.80 -12.27 -8.80
C THR A 34 18.52 -12.97 -7.65
N PRO A 35 18.73 -14.32 -7.71
CA PRO A 35 19.34 -15.07 -6.63
C PRO A 35 20.77 -14.61 -6.30
N SER A 36 21.58 -14.32 -7.30
CA SER A 36 22.97 -13.85 -7.13
C SER A 36 23.07 -12.55 -6.33
N LYS A 37 22.07 -11.65 -6.46
CA LYS A 37 21.97 -10.39 -5.71
C LYS A 37 21.16 -10.54 -4.41
N GLN A 38 20.48 -11.66 -4.21
CA GLN A 38 19.51 -11.92 -3.13
C GLN A 38 18.40 -10.85 -3.04
N MET A 39 17.98 -10.32 -4.19
CA MET A 39 17.04 -9.22 -4.31
C MET A 39 15.87 -9.53 -5.24
N TYR A 40 14.77 -8.83 -5.02
CA TYR A 40 13.68 -8.73 -5.98
C TYR A 40 13.51 -7.28 -6.44
N TYR A 41 12.97 -7.13 -7.63
CA TYR A 41 12.59 -5.81 -8.17
C TYR A 41 11.43 -5.94 -9.15
N CYS A 42 10.49 -5.02 -9.09
CA CYS A 42 9.39 -4.91 -10.04
C CYS A 42 9.58 -3.72 -10.98
N PHE A 43 9.76 -3.98 -12.27
CA PHE A 43 9.93 -2.94 -13.28
C PHE A 43 8.64 -2.15 -13.56
N GLY A 44 7.46 -2.66 -13.13
CA GLY A 44 6.17 -1.99 -13.28
C GLY A 44 5.92 -0.92 -12.21
N CYS A 45 6.04 -1.28 -10.91
CA CYS A 45 5.72 -0.37 -9.81
C CYS A 45 6.93 0.13 -9.02
N GLY A 46 8.16 -0.36 -9.32
CA GLY A 46 9.38 0.01 -8.62
C GLY A 46 9.52 -0.62 -7.22
N ALA A 47 8.62 -1.51 -6.80
CA ALA A 47 8.80 -2.27 -5.56
C ALA A 47 10.05 -3.14 -5.65
N GLY A 48 10.93 -3.06 -4.66
CA GLY A 48 12.18 -3.81 -4.69
C GLY A 48 12.88 -3.82 -3.35
N GLY A 49 13.79 -4.78 -3.17
CA GLY A 49 14.54 -4.97 -1.95
C GLY A 49 15.04 -6.39 -1.77
N ASN A 50 15.45 -6.71 -0.56
CA ASN A 50 15.85 -8.06 -0.18
C ASN A 50 14.66 -8.88 0.37
N VAL A 51 14.91 -10.07 0.89
CA VAL A 51 13.86 -10.96 1.43
C VAL A 51 13.12 -10.35 2.62
N PHE A 52 13.79 -9.54 3.45
CA PHE A 52 13.17 -8.87 4.59
C PHE A 52 12.18 -7.81 4.10
N ASN A 53 12.59 -6.98 3.14
CA ASN A 53 11.72 -5.99 2.52
C ASN A 53 10.49 -6.66 1.88
N PHE A 54 10.68 -7.81 1.20
CA PHE A 54 9.57 -8.56 0.61
C PHE A 54 8.55 -9.01 1.66
N VAL A 55 9.01 -9.64 2.74
CA VAL A 55 8.13 -10.12 3.81
C VAL A 55 7.48 -8.96 4.56
N MET A 56 8.24 -7.90 4.85
CA MET A 56 7.69 -6.69 5.48
C MET A 56 6.56 -6.06 4.64
N GLU A 57 6.78 -5.93 3.33
CA GLU A 57 5.80 -5.31 2.43
C GLU A 57 4.61 -6.23 2.16
N TYR A 58 4.86 -7.53 1.97
CA TYR A 58 3.81 -8.50 1.66
C TYR A 58 2.94 -8.82 2.88
N GLU A 59 3.53 -9.09 4.04
CA GLU A 59 2.83 -9.48 5.26
C GLU A 59 2.46 -8.27 6.15
N ASN A 60 2.87 -7.06 5.74
CA ASN A 60 2.74 -5.84 6.55
C ASN A 60 3.46 -5.96 7.92
N TYR A 61 4.61 -6.62 7.94
CA TYR A 61 5.44 -6.81 9.12
C TYR A 61 6.39 -5.64 9.35
N THR A 62 6.74 -5.42 10.61
CA THR A 62 7.94 -4.63 10.96
C THR A 62 9.19 -5.43 10.62
N PHE A 63 10.36 -4.78 10.56
CA PHE A 63 11.63 -5.47 10.35
C PHE A 63 11.87 -6.58 11.40
N GLY A 64 11.60 -6.32 12.67
CA GLY A 64 11.74 -7.31 13.74
C GLY A 64 10.82 -8.52 13.57
N GLU A 65 9.59 -8.31 13.13
CA GLU A 65 8.63 -9.39 12.86
C GLU A 65 9.05 -10.20 11.63
N ALA A 66 9.48 -9.54 10.57
CA ALA A 66 9.99 -10.21 9.38
C ALA A 66 11.26 -11.01 9.70
N LEU A 67 12.15 -10.44 10.52
CA LEU A 67 13.37 -11.12 10.99
C LEU A 67 13.02 -12.37 11.81
N GLN A 68 12.11 -12.26 12.79
CA GLN A 68 11.67 -13.40 13.60
C GLN A 68 11.01 -14.46 12.73
N HIS A 69 10.11 -14.07 11.84
CA HIS A 69 9.42 -14.99 10.91
C HIS A 69 10.41 -15.77 10.03
N LEU A 70 11.40 -15.09 9.49
CA LEU A 70 12.42 -15.72 8.64
C LEU A 70 13.41 -16.58 9.44
N ALA A 71 13.75 -16.17 10.68
CA ALA A 71 14.60 -16.93 11.58
C ALA A 71 13.94 -18.22 12.06
N ASP A 72 12.67 -18.15 12.49
CA ASP A 72 11.88 -19.32 12.91
C ASP A 72 11.82 -20.35 11.76
N ARG A 73 11.63 -19.85 10.55
CA ARG A 73 11.60 -20.70 9.35
C ARG A 73 12.96 -21.32 9.01
N ALA A 74 14.05 -20.57 9.19
CA ALA A 74 15.40 -21.04 8.94
C ALA A 74 15.96 -21.91 10.07
N GLY A 75 15.22 -22.06 11.19
CA GLY A 75 15.69 -22.74 12.40
C GLY A 75 16.84 -22.01 13.10
N VAL A 76 16.98 -20.68 12.87
CA VAL A 76 18.05 -19.85 13.40
C VAL A 76 17.57 -19.17 14.69
N GLN A 77 18.28 -19.39 15.79
CA GLN A 77 18.06 -18.61 17.01
C GLN A 77 18.68 -17.24 16.83
N LEU A 78 17.85 -16.20 16.90
CA LEU A 78 18.33 -14.83 16.79
C LEU A 78 19.14 -14.44 18.04
N PRO A 79 20.34 -13.88 17.88
CA PRO A 79 21.02 -13.22 18.99
C PRO A 79 20.18 -12.03 19.44
N LYS A 80 20.32 -11.61 20.69
CA LYS A 80 19.72 -10.35 21.16
C LYS A 80 20.33 -9.20 20.34
N ILE A 81 19.52 -8.64 19.42
CA ILE A 81 20.01 -7.65 18.47
C ILE A 81 20.22 -6.33 19.21
N GLU A 82 21.42 -5.79 19.16
CA GLU A 82 21.68 -4.39 19.49
C GLU A 82 21.29 -3.52 18.28
N TYR A 83 20.08 -2.96 18.33
CA TYR A 83 19.64 -1.97 17.34
C TYR A 83 20.45 -0.66 17.50
N SER A 84 20.62 0.11 16.41
CA SER A 84 21.04 1.50 16.53
C SER A 84 20.09 2.24 17.47
N GLY A 85 20.59 3.19 18.27
CA GLY A 85 19.81 3.83 19.34
C GLY A 85 18.43 4.33 18.90
N GLU A 86 18.32 4.93 17.72
CA GLU A 86 17.06 5.42 17.14
C GLU A 86 16.08 4.31 16.73
N ALA A 87 16.57 3.27 16.05
CA ALA A 87 15.73 2.15 15.63
C ALA A 87 15.20 1.37 16.85
N LYS A 88 16.03 1.24 17.89
CA LYS A 88 15.65 0.65 19.18
C LYS A 88 14.56 1.48 19.86
N ALA A 89 14.75 2.79 19.98
CA ALA A 89 13.76 3.69 20.56
C ALA A 89 12.41 3.65 19.82
N LYS A 90 12.42 3.61 18.49
CA LYS A 90 11.21 3.51 17.67
C LYS A 90 10.50 2.15 17.87
N ALA A 91 11.25 1.06 17.94
CA ALA A 91 10.69 -0.27 18.20
C ALA A 91 10.11 -0.38 19.61
N GLU A 92 10.82 0.12 20.64
CA GLU A 92 10.36 0.17 22.02
C GLU A 92 9.09 1.03 22.16
N ARG A 93 9.05 2.22 21.51
CA ARG A 93 7.86 3.08 21.49
C ARG A 93 6.66 2.36 20.85
N ARG A 94 6.87 1.68 19.72
CA ARG A 94 5.81 0.89 19.07
C ARG A 94 5.31 -0.25 19.97
N ALA A 95 6.20 -0.99 20.61
CA ALA A 95 5.85 -2.05 21.55
C ALA A 95 5.08 -1.50 22.76
N ALA A 96 5.49 -0.36 23.30
CA ALA A 96 4.79 0.31 24.40
C ALA A 96 3.36 0.74 23.98
N LEU A 97 3.17 1.29 22.78
CA LEU A 97 1.85 1.67 22.25
C LEU A 97 0.92 0.45 22.08
N LEU A 98 1.45 -0.67 21.57
CA LEU A 98 0.67 -1.92 21.46
C LEU A 98 0.26 -2.45 22.83
N GLU A 99 1.15 -2.38 23.84
CA GLU A 99 0.83 -2.80 25.20
C GLU A 99 -0.20 -1.86 25.85
N ILE A 100 -0.09 -0.54 25.65
CA ILE A 100 -1.10 0.43 26.11
C ILE A 100 -2.47 0.10 25.51
N ASN A 101 -2.54 -0.15 24.20
CA ASN A 101 -3.81 -0.50 23.56
C ASN A 101 -4.37 -1.82 24.06
N LYS A 102 -3.53 -2.83 24.32
CA LYS A 102 -3.95 -4.10 24.93
C LYS A 102 -4.52 -3.89 26.34
N GLN A 103 -3.86 -3.07 27.15
CA GLN A 103 -4.34 -2.73 28.51
C GLN A 103 -5.67 -1.95 28.45
N ALA A 104 -5.80 -0.99 27.52
CA ALA A 104 -7.04 -0.25 27.31
C ALA A 104 -8.18 -1.16 26.83
N ALA A 105 -7.91 -2.08 25.90
CA ALA A 105 -8.91 -3.06 25.46
C ALA A 105 -9.40 -3.94 26.61
N GLY A 106 -8.49 -4.44 27.44
CA GLY A 106 -8.84 -5.19 28.67
C GLY A 106 -9.68 -4.35 29.62
N TYR A 107 -9.30 -3.08 29.84
CA TYR A 107 -10.07 -2.17 30.69
C TYR A 107 -11.49 -1.98 30.17
N PHE A 108 -11.69 -1.64 28.90
CA PHE A 108 -13.00 -1.45 28.30
C PHE A 108 -13.85 -2.73 28.31
N TYR A 109 -13.20 -3.89 28.08
CA TYR A 109 -13.86 -5.19 28.14
C TYR A 109 -14.44 -5.49 29.52
N TYR A 110 -13.70 -5.17 30.58
CA TYR A 110 -14.18 -5.32 31.97
C TYR A 110 -15.27 -4.30 32.31
N GLN A 111 -15.15 -3.05 31.85
CA GLN A 111 -16.17 -2.03 32.12
C GLN A 111 -17.55 -2.39 31.54
N LEU A 112 -17.58 -3.01 30.36
CA LEU A 112 -18.84 -3.49 29.76
C LEU A 112 -19.57 -4.50 30.65
N ARG A 113 -18.85 -5.24 31.49
CA ARG A 113 -19.37 -6.31 32.36
C ARG A 113 -19.65 -5.87 33.80
N ARG A 114 -19.39 -4.61 34.09
CA ARG A 114 -19.74 -4.00 35.38
C ARG A 114 -21.15 -3.42 35.34
N GLU A 115 -21.65 -3.06 36.49
CA GLU A 115 -22.96 -2.40 36.63
C GLU A 115 -23.04 -1.10 35.80
N SER A 116 -21.96 -0.31 35.79
CA SER A 116 -21.85 0.90 34.95
C SER A 116 -21.98 0.63 33.46
N GLY A 117 -21.62 -0.56 33.00
CA GLY A 117 -21.71 -1.01 31.61
C GLY A 117 -23.05 -1.63 31.21
N ALA A 118 -23.98 -1.83 32.14
CA ALA A 118 -25.24 -2.56 31.90
C ALA A 118 -26.05 -1.99 30.72
N GLN A 119 -26.12 -0.66 30.60
CA GLN A 119 -26.84 -0.01 29.51
C GLN A 119 -26.16 -0.27 28.15
N ALA A 120 -24.84 -0.23 28.10
CA ALA A 120 -24.06 -0.53 26.89
C ALA A 120 -24.19 -2.02 26.50
N HIS A 121 -24.18 -2.90 27.48
CA HIS A 121 -24.41 -4.33 27.27
C HIS A 121 -25.83 -4.59 26.72
N ALA A 122 -26.86 -3.98 27.35
CA ALA A 122 -28.26 -4.07 26.91
C ALA A 122 -28.42 -3.51 25.46
N TYR A 123 -27.67 -2.49 25.10
CA TYR A 123 -27.65 -2.00 23.73
C TYR A 123 -27.13 -3.06 22.75
N LEU A 124 -26.01 -3.73 23.06
CA LEU A 124 -25.41 -4.75 22.18
C LEU A 124 -26.34 -5.99 22.06
N THR A 125 -26.89 -6.46 23.15
CA THR A 125 -27.84 -7.59 23.15
C THR A 125 -29.16 -7.23 22.50
N GLY A 126 -29.65 -6.00 22.69
CA GLY A 126 -30.82 -5.45 22.00
C GLY A 126 -30.61 -5.32 20.47
N ARG A 127 -29.36 -5.16 20.00
CA ARG A 127 -28.98 -5.27 18.60
C ARG A 127 -28.90 -6.73 18.11
N GLY A 128 -29.16 -7.71 18.98
CA GLY A 128 -29.17 -9.14 18.66
C GLY A 128 -27.80 -9.82 18.72
N LEU A 129 -26.77 -9.17 19.30
CA LEU A 129 -25.46 -9.80 19.45
C LEU A 129 -25.46 -10.80 20.61
N SER A 130 -24.94 -12.00 20.37
CA SER A 130 -24.73 -13.03 21.36
C SER A 130 -23.54 -12.71 22.27
N GLU A 131 -23.54 -13.25 23.49
CA GLU A 131 -22.40 -13.15 24.42
C GLU A 131 -21.10 -13.70 23.81
N GLU A 132 -21.21 -14.75 23.01
CA GLU A 132 -20.06 -15.32 22.29
C GLU A 132 -19.48 -14.30 21.30
N THR A 133 -20.32 -13.63 20.53
CA THR A 133 -19.92 -12.61 19.57
C THR A 133 -19.31 -11.39 20.26
N ILE A 134 -19.94 -10.89 21.33
CA ILE A 134 -19.44 -9.79 22.15
C ILE A 134 -18.03 -10.11 22.69
N ARG A 135 -17.81 -11.36 23.12
CA ARG A 135 -16.51 -11.84 23.59
C ARG A 135 -15.49 -12.00 22.46
N LYS A 136 -15.90 -12.62 21.34
CA LYS A 136 -15.04 -12.87 20.17
C LYS A 136 -14.45 -11.59 19.61
N PHE A 137 -15.24 -10.53 19.53
CA PHE A 137 -14.80 -9.22 19.04
C PHE A 137 -14.18 -8.34 20.14
N GLY A 138 -14.13 -8.80 21.39
CA GLY A 138 -13.56 -8.06 22.51
C GLY A 138 -14.29 -6.75 22.80
N LEU A 139 -15.61 -6.69 22.54
CA LEU A 139 -16.38 -5.46 22.70
C LEU A 139 -16.35 -4.97 24.15
N GLY A 140 -16.25 -3.66 24.30
CA GLY A 140 -16.07 -3.00 25.58
C GLY A 140 -16.96 -1.78 25.76
N TYR A 141 -16.79 -1.13 26.88
CA TYR A 141 -17.46 0.12 27.22
C TYR A 141 -16.48 1.09 27.88
N SER A 142 -16.51 2.33 27.47
CA SER A 142 -15.88 3.44 28.17
C SER A 142 -16.95 4.21 28.93
N ASP A 143 -16.78 4.33 30.25
CA ASP A 143 -17.75 4.95 31.10
C ASP A 143 -17.95 6.45 30.79
N LYS A 144 -18.95 7.04 31.43
CA LYS A 144 -19.32 8.46 31.26
C LYS A 144 -18.31 9.45 31.84
N PHE A 145 -17.37 8.97 32.66
CA PHE A 145 -16.31 9.80 33.24
C PHE A 145 -15.14 9.94 32.25
N SER A 146 -14.64 11.15 32.11
CA SER A 146 -13.69 11.51 31.06
C SER A 146 -12.21 11.32 31.42
N ASP A 147 -11.91 10.69 32.55
CA ASP A 147 -10.54 10.51 33.06
C ASP A 147 -10.25 9.12 33.65
N ASP A 148 -11.20 8.20 33.57
CA ASP A 148 -11.10 6.87 34.20
C ASP A 148 -10.02 6.00 33.55
N LEU A 149 -9.95 5.97 32.23
CA LEU A 149 -8.90 5.24 31.51
C LEU A 149 -7.52 5.90 31.74
N TYR A 150 -7.49 7.23 31.74
CA TYR A 150 -6.25 7.97 32.04
C TYR A 150 -5.70 7.59 33.40
N LYS A 151 -6.50 7.65 34.46
CA LYS A 151 -6.13 7.25 35.81
C LYS A 151 -5.65 5.80 35.89
N TYR A 152 -6.36 4.90 35.21
CA TYR A 152 -6.00 3.48 35.14
C TYR A 152 -4.61 3.27 34.53
N LEU A 153 -4.32 3.90 33.41
CA LEU A 153 -3.03 3.75 32.73
C LEU A 153 -1.89 4.49 33.47
N LYS A 154 -2.17 5.63 34.09
CA LYS A 154 -1.20 6.33 34.98
C LYS A 154 -0.80 5.47 36.16
N ALA A 155 -1.74 4.75 36.78
CA ALA A 155 -1.44 3.80 37.86
C ALA A 155 -0.55 2.63 37.41
N LYS A 156 -0.43 2.37 36.10
CA LYS A 156 0.52 1.43 35.50
C LYS A 156 1.86 2.05 35.08
N ASN A 157 2.12 3.29 35.50
CA ASN A 157 3.35 4.04 35.28
C ASN A 157 3.65 4.41 33.81
N TYR A 158 2.64 4.49 32.94
CA TYR A 158 2.85 5.03 31.60
C TYR A 158 3.07 6.55 31.63
N SER A 159 4.01 7.06 30.83
CA SER A 159 4.27 8.50 30.71
C SER A 159 3.16 9.20 29.92
N ASP A 160 2.95 10.49 30.20
CA ASP A 160 1.96 11.31 29.47
C ASP A 160 2.30 11.43 27.99
N GLU A 161 3.58 11.38 27.63
CA GLU A 161 4.01 11.37 26.23
C GLU A 161 3.51 10.12 25.48
N LEU A 162 3.72 8.93 26.04
CA LEU A 162 3.23 7.68 25.47
C LEU A 162 1.71 7.62 25.42
N LEU A 163 1.03 8.12 26.46
CA LEU A 163 -0.42 8.17 26.50
C LEU A 163 -0.98 9.09 25.41
N ARG A 164 -0.36 10.25 25.18
CA ARG A 164 -0.73 11.16 24.08
C ARG A 164 -0.59 10.48 22.71
N ASP A 165 0.52 9.78 22.48
CA ASP A 165 0.80 9.10 21.24
C ASP A 165 -0.09 7.89 20.96
N SER A 166 -0.70 7.32 22.00
CA SER A 166 -1.62 6.20 21.84
C SER A 166 -2.91 6.56 21.09
N GLY A 167 -3.24 7.86 21.01
CA GLY A 167 -4.49 8.34 20.41
C GLY A 167 -5.75 8.01 21.22
N LEU A 168 -5.58 7.56 22.47
CA LEU A 168 -6.68 7.27 23.40
C LEU A 168 -7.17 8.52 24.16
N PHE A 169 -6.39 9.60 24.13
CA PHE A 169 -6.61 10.80 24.90
C PHE A 169 -6.65 12.05 24.03
N ASN A 170 -7.41 13.04 24.47
CA ASN A 170 -7.33 14.41 24.03
C ASN A 170 -6.59 15.23 25.09
N VAL A 171 -5.99 16.35 24.66
CA VAL A 171 -5.34 17.31 25.55
C VAL A 171 -5.90 18.67 25.25
N ASP A 172 -6.43 19.34 26.25
CA ASP A 172 -6.84 20.74 26.14
C ASP A 172 -6.33 21.57 27.34
N GLU A 173 -6.35 22.90 27.20
CA GLU A 173 -5.81 23.82 28.22
C GLU A 173 -6.65 23.84 29.52
N ARG A 174 -7.94 23.46 29.44
CA ARG A 174 -8.87 23.54 30.60
C ARG A 174 -8.92 22.27 31.42
N HIS A 175 -8.84 21.11 30.74
CA HIS A 175 -9.05 19.81 31.39
C HIS A 175 -7.80 18.94 31.42
N GLY A 176 -6.69 19.43 30.78
CA GLY A 176 -5.49 18.62 30.64
C GLY A 176 -5.73 17.39 29.74
N MET A 177 -5.10 16.27 30.09
CA MET A 177 -5.28 15.01 29.38
C MET A 177 -6.54 14.28 29.87
N HIS A 178 -7.44 13.95 28.93
CA HIS A 178 -8.72 13.27 29.23
C HIS A 178 -9.05 12.23 28.17
N ASP A 179 -9.91 11.27 28.55
CA ASP A 179 -10.29 10.14 27.71
C ASP A 179 -11.04 10.58 26.46
N LYS A 180 -10.60 10.09 25.29
CA LYS A 180 -11.21 10.41 24.00
C LYS A 180 -12.56 9.71 23.81
N PHE A 181 -12.71 8.50 24.34
CA PHE A 181 -13.83 7.61 24.05
C PHE A 181 -14.89 7.54 25.14
N TRP A 182 -14.98 8.51 26.03
CA TRP A 182 -15.95 8.50 27.13
C TRP A 182 -17.41 8.31 26.69
N ASN A 183 -18.19 7.57 27.50
CA ASN A 183 -19.59 7.19 27.25
C ASN A 183 -19.83 6.53 25.88
N ARG A 184 -19.02 5.51 25.56
CA ARG A 184 -19.09 4.82 24.26
C ARG A 184 -18.98 3.31 24.40
N VAL A 185 -19.76 2.58 23.60
CA VAL A 185 -19.46 1.19 23.25
C VAL A 185 -18.17 1.18 22.43
N ILE A 186 -17.24 0.32 22.78
CA ILE A 186 -15.89 0.25 22.20
C ILE A 186 -15.75 -0.98 21.33
N PHE A 187 -15.19 -0.76 20.13
CA PHE A 187 -14.85 -1.76 19.12
C PHE A 187 -13.33 -1.76 18.96
N PRO A 188 -12.61 -2.75 19.54
CA PRO A 188 -11.18 -2.85 19.30
C PRO A 188 -10.88 -3.11 17.82
N ILE A 189 -9.96 -2.36 17.26
CA ILE A 189 -9.47 -2.54 15.89
C ILE A 189 -8.19 -3.36 15.98
N MET A 190 -8.16 -4.51 15.30
CA MET A 190 -7.04 -5.42 15.32
C MET A 190 -6.30 -5.43 14.01
N ASP A 191 -4.99 -5.56 14.06
CA ASP A 191 -4.19 -5.88 12.88
C ASP A 191 -4.35 -7.38 12.51
N VAL A 192 -3.74 -7.78 11.40
CA VAL A 192 -3.78 -9.17 10.91
C VAL A 192 -3.20 -10.20 11.90
N ASN A 193 -2.44 -9.77 12.90
CA ASN A 193 -1.85 -10.61 13.95
C ASN A 193 -2.65 -10.59 15.27
N ASN A 194 -3.89 -10.10 15.24
CA ASN A 194 -4.76 -9.96 16.41
C ASN A 194 -4.22 -9.02 17.51
N ARG A 195 -3.34 -8.06 17.18
CA ARG A 195 -2.92 -7.02 18.12
C ARG A 195 -3.85 -5.83 18.00
N VAL A 196 -4.24 -5.25 19.13
CA VAL A 196 -5.10 -4.06 19.16
C VAL A 196 -4.29 -2.84 18.77
N ILE A 197 -4.61 -2.26 17.62
CA ILE A 197 -3.91 -1.10 17.03
C ILE A 197 -4.67 0.21 17.17
N GLY A 198 -5.97 0.14 17.49
CA GLY A 198 -6.84 1.30 17.67
C GLY A 198 -8.22 0.90 18.15
N PHE A 199 -9.10 1.88 18.17
CA PHE A 199 -10.47 1.69 18.66
C PHE A 199 -11.48 2.48 17.83
N GLY A 200 -12.66 1.89 17.65
CA GLY A 200 -13.88 2.60 17.29
C GLY A 200 -14.75 2.78 18.53
N GLY A 201 -15.48 3.87 18.62
CA GLY A 201 -16.38 4.12 19.74
C GLY A 201 -17.73 4.65 19.28
N ARG A 202 -18.83 3.94 19.59
CA ARG A 202 -20.21 4.41 19.36
C ARG A 202 -20.75 5.06 20.61
N VAL A 203 -21.19 6.31 20.51
CA VAL A 203 -21.73 7.05 21.66
C VAL A 203 -23.02 6.41 22.18
N MET A 204 -23.16 6.39 23.50
CA MET A 204 -24.40 6.05 24.17
C MET A 204 -25.26 7.31 24.34
N GLY A 205 -26.53 7.26 23.88
CA GLY A 205 -27.42 8.42 23.82
C GLY A 205 -27.20 9.31 22.58
N ASP A 206 -27.56 10.58 22.68
CA ASP A 206 -27.65 11.53 21.56
C ASP A 206 -26.35 12.32 21.29
N GLY A 207 -25.23 11.90 21.87
CA GLY A 207 -23.93 12.55 21.68
C GLY A 207 -23.42 12.49 20.22
N LYS A 208 -22.64 13.49 19.83
CA LYS A 208 -22.01 13.57 18.50
C LYS A 208 -20.47 13.54 18.63
N PRO A 209 -19.77 12.94 17.70
CA PRO A 209 -20.24 12.13 16.56
C PRO A 209 -20.78 10.77 17.02
N LYS A 210 -21.72 10.19 16.25
CA LYS A 210 -22.29 8.86 16.53
C LYS A 210 -21.21 7.80 16.63
N TYR A 211 -20.26 7.79 15.68
CA TYR A 211 -19.06 6.95 15.70
C TYR A 211 -17.81 7.83 15.73
N LEU A 212 -16.84 7.42 16.53
CA LEU A 212 -15.54 8.07 16.67
C LEU A 212 -14.45 7.00 16.56
N ASN A 213 -13.40 7.26 15.78
CA ASN A 213 -12.27 6.35 15.61
C ASN A 213 -11.00 6.93 16.23
N SER A 214 -10.05 6.06 16.58
CA SER A 214 -8.69 6.46 16.90
C SER A 214 -8.11 7.34 15.78
N PRO A 215 -7.28 8.34 16.10
CA PRO A 215 -6.49 9.06 15.09
C PRO A 215 -5.43 8.13 14.48
N GLU A 216 -4.75 8.60 13.45
CA GLU A 216 -3.52 7.99 12.96
C GLU A 216 -2.46 7.99 14.07
N THR A 217 -1.74 6.87 14.23
CA THR A 217 -0.67 6.72 15.22
C THR A 217 0.50 5.93 14.60
N ALA A 218 1.60 5.80 15.34
CA ALA A 218 2.73 4.97 14.90
C ALA A 218 2.38 3.47 14.69
N ILE A 219 1.21 3.02 15.19
CA ILE A 219 0.74 1.63 15.07
C ILE A 219 -0.56 1.49 14.30
N PHE A 220 -1.22 2.58 13.92
CA PHE A 220 -2.53 2.56 13.27
C PHE A 220 -2.62 3.52 12.09
N ASP A 221 -2.87 2.98 10.91
CA ASP A 221 -3.14 3.68 9.65
C ASP A 221 -4.51 3.23 9.12
N LYS A 222 -5.50 4.12 9.11
CA LYS A 222 -6.86 3.81 8.65
C LYS A 222 -6.91 3.43 7.19
N SER A 223 -6.02 3.96 6.36
CA SER A 223 -5.99 3.73 4.93
C SER A 223 -5.45 2.35 4.54
N ARG A 224 -4.87 1.63 5.49
CA ARG A 224 -4.22 0.33 5.31
C ARG A 224 -4.73 -0.77 6.25
N ASN A 225 -5.80 -0.50 6.99
CA ASN A 225 -6.40 -1.47 7.89
C ASN A 225 -7.89 -1.61 7.64
N LEU A 226 -8.40 -2.85 7.72
CA LEU A 226 -9.80 -3.19 7.58
C LEU A 226 -10.28 -3.91 8.85
N TYR A 227 -11.43 -3.49 9.36
CA TYR A 227 -12.06 -4.15 10.52
C TYR A 227 -12.49 -5.58 10.15
N GLY A 228 -12.22 -6.53 11.02
CA GLY A 228 -12.56 -7.93 10.82
C GLY A 228 -11.58 -8.72 9.95
N LEU A 229 -10.56 -8.06 9.32
CA LEU A 229 -9.62 -8.73 8.43
C LEU A 229 -8.76 -9.77 9.15
N ASN A 230 -8.44 -9.58 10.42
CA ASN A 230 -7.73 -10.56 11.25
C ASN A 230 -8.41 -11.95 11.27
N VAL A 231 -9.73 -11.99 11.17
CA VAL A 231 -10.52 -13.23 11.05
C VAL A 231 -10.74 -13.58 9.58
N ALA A 232 -11.15 -12.61 8.77
CA ALA A 232 -11.53 -12.82 7.37
C ALA A 232 -10.39 -13.38 6.50
N ARG A 233 -9.12 -13.06 6.81
CA ARG A 233 -7.93 -13.57 6.09
C ARG A 233 -7.80 -15.09 6.09
N THR A 234 -8.42 -15.78 7.03
CA THR A 234 -8.38 -17.25 7.15
C THR A 234 -9.56 -17.94 6.46
N THR A 235 -10.40 -17.18 5.77
CA THR A 235 -11.57 -17.73 5.07
C THR A 235 -11.15 -18.71 3.97
N ARG A 236 -11.99 -19.71 3.72
CA ARG A 236 -11.85 -20.60 2.57
C ARG A 236 -12.68 -20.16 1.37
N LYS A 237 -13.46 -19.07 1.50
CA LYS A 237 -14.23 -18.49 0.41
C LYS A 237 -13.29 -17.75 -0.55
N ASN A 238 -13.58 -17.79 -1.84
CA ASN A 238 -12.77 -17.13 -2.87
C ASN A 238 -13.01 -15.61 -2.94
N TYR A 239 -13.84 -15.06 -2.08
CA TYR A 239 -14.20 -13.65 -2.03
C TYR A 239 -14.24 -13.13 -0.59
N LEU A 240 -14.04 -11.82 -0.44
CA LEU A 240 -14.32 -11.08 0.78
C LEU A 240 -15.58 -10.21 0.60
N ILE A 241 -16.27 -9.93 1.69
CA ILE A 241 -17.45 -9.06 1.71
C ILE A 241 -17.03 -7.74 2.35
N LEU A 242 -17.15 -6.63 1.61
CA LEU A 242 -16.83 -5.29 2.10
C LEU A 242 -18.11 -4.56 2.53
N CYS A 243 -18.25 -4.37 3.84
CA CYS A 243 -19.35 -3.68 4.50
C CYS A 243 -18.99 -2.23 4.82
N GLU A 244 -19.99 -1.43 5.29
CA GLU A 244 -19.77 -0.03 5.67
C GLU A 244 -19.16 0.12 7.07
N GLY A 245 -19.58 -0.68 8.04
CA GLY A 245 -19.27 -0.42 9.44
C GLY A 245 -19.02 -1.62 10.32
N TYR A 246 -18.69 -1.32 11.57
CA TYR A 246 -18.38 -2.32 12.61
C TYR A 246 -19.50 -3.30 12.84
N MET A 247 -20.74 -2.78 12.99
CA MET A 247 -21.90 -3.60 13.32
C MET A 247 -22.23 -4.57 12.21
N ASP A 248 -22.11 -4.15 10.95
CA ASP A 248 -22.36 -5.01 9.79
C ASP A 248 -21.41 -6.20 9.80
N VAL A 249 -20.10 -5.94 9.98
CA VAL A 249 -19.10 -7.01 10.07
C VAL A 249 -19.40 -7.95 11.23
N ILE A 250 -19.72 -7.43 12.42
CA ILE A 250 -19.98 -8.26 13.61
C ILE A 250 -21.22 -9.12 13.39
N SER A 251 -22.33 -8.55 12.88
CA SER A 251 -23.56 -9.26 12.57
C SER A 251 -23.34 -10.33 11.49
N MET A 252 -22.58 -10.01 10.45
CA MET A 252 -22.20 -10.95 9.41
C MET A 252 -21.39 -12.12 9.96
N HIS A 253 -20.38 -11.86 10.79
CA HIS A 253 -19.58 -12.90 11.42
C HIS A 253 -20.41 -13.79 12.36
N GLN A 254 -21.35 -13.20 13.09
CA GLN A 254 -22.28 -13.95 13.94
C GLN A 254 -23.18 -14.88 13.11
N ALA A 255 -23.59 -14.42 11.92
CA ALA A 255 -24.39 -15.21 10.99
C ALA A 255 -23.58 -16.26 10.19
N GLY A 256 -22.27 -16.39 10.44
CA GLY A 256 -21.40 -17.37 9.78
C GLY A 256 -20.59 -16.82 8.60
N PHE A 257 -20.80 -15.58 8.18
CA PHE A 257 -20.07 -14.93 7.09
C PHE A 257 -18.77 -14.30 7.59
N THR A 258 -17.82 -15.16 7.99
CA THR A 258 -16.57 -14.74 8.63
C THR A 258 -15.57 -14.08 7.67
N ASN A 259 -15.91 -13.97 6.39
CA ASN A 259 -15.19 -13.28 5.34
C ASN A 259 -15.63 -11.81 5.14
N ALA A 260 -16.42 -11.25 6.08
CA ALA A 260 -16.82 -9.86 6.06
C ALA A 260 -15.76 -8.94 6.69
N VAL A 261 -15.53 -7.79 6.05
CA VAL A 261 -14.61 -6.73 6.50
C VAL A 261 -15.25 -5.35 6.29
N ALA A 262 -14.77 -4.32 6.98
CA ALA A 262 -15.22 -2.95 6.73
C ALA A 262 -14.07 -1.96 6.76
N SER A 263 -14.23 -0.83 6.06
CA SER A 263 -13.37 0.34 6.22
C SER A 263 -13.62 1.03 7.57
N LEU A 264 -12.65 1.83 8.01
CA LEU A 264 -12.62 2.39 9.37
C LEU A 264 -13.13 3.85 9.40
N GLY A 265 -14.36 4.07 8.91
CA GLY A 265 -14.96 5.40 8.85
C GLY A 265 -14.32 6.30 7.79
N THR A 266 -13.70 5.71 6.79
CA THR A 266 -13.16 6.36 5.60
C THR A 266 -13.70 5.68 4.34
N ALA A 267 -13.72 6.38 3.21
CA ALA A 267 -13.98 5.74 1.93
C ALA A 267 -12.87 4.69 1.65
N LEU A 268 -13.19 3.70 0.81
CA LEU A 268 -12.19 2.74 0.34
C LEU A 268 -11.01 3.47 -0.33
N THR A 269 -9.79 3.09 0.01
CA THR A 269 -8.55 3.67 -0.52
C THR A 269 -7.82 2.66 -1.41
N SER A 270 -6.84 3.12 -2.20
CA SER A 270 -5.92 2.23 -2.93
C SER A 270 -5.12 1.33 -1.99
N GLY A 271 -4.78 1.80 -0.77
CA GLY A 271 -4.16 0.99 0.28
C GLY A 271 -5.03 -0.17 0.72
N HIS A 272 -6.35 0.07 0.93
CA HIS A 272 -7.32 -0.98 1.22
C HIS A 272 -7.45 -1.98 0.07
N ALA A 273 -7.52 -1.50 -1.17
CA ALA A 273 -7.64 -2.37 -2.35
C ALA A 273 -6.39 -3.27 -2.52
N SER A 274 -5.20 -2.70 -2.31
CA SER A 274 -3.94 -3.47 -2.30
C SER A 274 -3.90 -4.49 -1.17
N LEU A 275 -4.43 -4.15 0.00
CA LEU A 275 -4.56 -5.09 1.11
C LEU A 275 -5.54 -6.22 0.80
N LEU A 276 -6.72 -5.92 0.25
CA LEU A 276 -7.72 -6.92 -0.15
C LEU A 276 -7.17 -7.88 -1.19
N LYS A 277 -6.42 -7.38 -2.18
CA LYS A 277 -5.79 -8.19 -3.23
C LYS A 277 -4.89 -9.30 -2.68
N ARG A 278 -4.27 -9.12 -1.51
CA ARG A 278 -3.41 -10.14 -0.87
C ARG A 278 -4.20 -11.37 -0.41
N TYR A 279 -5.49 -11.20 -0.13
CA TYR A 279 -6.32 -12.25 0.46
C TYR A 279 -7.41 -12.76 -0.46
N THR A 280 -7.76 -12.00 -1.51
CA THR A 280 -8.81 -12.40 -2.45
C THR A 280 -8.61 -11.77 -3.84
N GLN A 281 -9.20 -12.38 -4.84
CA GLN A 281 -9.31 -11.81 -6.19
C GLN A 281 -10.68 -11.19 -6.44
N GLU A 282 -11.67 -11.43 -5.56
CA GLU A 282 -13.02 -10.93 -5.70
C GLU A 282 -13.53 -10.31 -4.41
N VAL A 283 -14.22 -9.17 -4.52
CA VAL A 283 -14.87 -8.46 -3.41
C VAL A 283 -16.35 -8.27 -3.73
N LEU A 284 -17.21 -8.69 -2.80
CA LEU A 284 -18.62 -8.35 -2.83
C LEU A 284 -18.84 -7.06 -2.05
N LEU A 285 -19.27 -6.01 -2.75
CA LEU A 285 -19.60 -4.72 -2.15
C LEU A 285 -21.00 -4.81 -1.53
N LEU A 286 -21.05 -4.72 -0.22
CA LEU A 286 -22.24 -4.82 0.59
C LEU A 286 -22.40 -3.54 1.40
N TYR A 287 -22.82 -2.48 0.72
CA TYR A 287 -23.09 -1.17 1.30
C TYR A 287 -24.59 -0.97 1.53
N ASP A 288 -24.95 0.01 2.35
CA ASP A 288 -26.35 0.35 2.62
C ASP A 288 -27.13 0.59 1.32
N SER A 289 -28.41 0.22 1.30
CA SER A 289 -29.27 0.33 0.11
C SER A 289 -29.70 1.77 -0.21
N ASP A 290 -29.21 2.75 0.53
CA ASP A 290 -29.51 4.16 0.34
C ASP A 290 -28.56 4.84 -0.70
N ASP A 291 -28.83 6.10 -1.03
CA ASP A 291 -28.02 6.85 -2.00
C ASP A 291 -26.56 7.06 -1.54
N ALA A 292 -26.29 7.07 -0.24
CA ALA A 292 -24.93 7.22 0.28
C ALA A 292 -24.12 5.94 0.03
N GLY A 293 -24.70 4.76 0.30
CA GLY A 293 -24.10 3.47 0.02
C GLY A 293 -23.90 3.23 -1.47
N VAL A 294 -24.87 3.62 -2.31
CA VAL A 294 -24.73 3.56 -3.79
C VAL A 294 -23.54 4.41 -4.24
N ARG A 295 -23.40 5.64 -3.74
CA ARG A 295 -22.25 6.49 -4.06
C ARG A 295 -20.94 5.92 -3.55
N ALA A 296 -20.95 5.25 -2.40
CA ALA A 296 -19.77 4.58 -1.86
C ALA A 296 -19.34 3.41 -2.76
N ALA A 297 -20.30 2.58 -3.23
CA ALA A 297 -20.04 1.50 -4.18
C ALA A 297 -19.45 2.03 -5.50
N LEU A 298 -20.05 3.07 -6.07
CA LEU A 298 -19.57 3.68 -7.33
C LEU A 298 -18.14 4.23 -7.21
N ARG A 299 -17.73 4.72 -6.01
CA ARG A 299 -16.35 5.15 -5.75
C ARG A 299 -15.39 3.97 -5.54
N ALA A 300 -15.86 2.89 -4.91
CA ALA A 300 -15.04 1.72 -4.60
C ALA A 300 -14.67 0.89 -5.84
N ILE A 301 -15.60 0.77 -6.78
CA ILE A 301 -15.45 -0.06 -8.01
C ILE A 301 -14.19 0.29 -8.80
N PRO A 302 -13.91 1.54 -9.21
CA PRO A 302 -12.70 1.86 -9.96
C PRO A 302 -11.42 1.60 -9.14
N ILE A 303 -11.42 1.86 -7.84
CA ILE A 303 -10.27 1.62 -6.96
C ILE A 303 -9.92 0.12 -6.88
N LEU A 304 -10.92 -0.74 -6.71
CA LEU A 304 -10.73 -2.20 -6.72
C LEU A 304 -10.23 -2.69 -8.07
N ARG A 305 -10.81 -2.19 -9.16
CA ARG A 305 -10.40 -2.54 -10.51
C ARG A 305 -8.97 -2.14 -10.82
N GLU A 306 -8.55 -0.93 -10.46
CA GLU A 306 -7.16 -0.46 -10.59
C GLU A 306 -6.18 -1.34 -9.82
N ALA A 307 -6.56 -1.85 -8.65
CA ALA A 307 -5.79 -2.83 -7.90
C ALA A 307 -5.84 -4.26 -8.50
N GLY A 308 -6.69 -4.52 -9.50
CA GLY A 308 -6.91 -5.83 -10.11
C GLY A 308 -7.70 -6.80 -9.23
N VAL A 309 -8.63 -6.25 -8.47
CA VAL A 309 -9.62 -7.00 -7.70
C VAL A 309 -10.95 -6.88 -8.43
N THR A 310 -11.55 -8.01 -8.79
CA THR A 310 -12.89 -8.02 -9.35
C THR A 310 -13.91 -7.68 -8.26
N SER A 311 -15.00 -7.03 -8.65
CA SER A 311 -16.04 -6.67 -7.68
C SER A 311 -17.43 -6.94 -8.21
N ARG A 312 -18.32 -7.34 -7.31
CA ARG A 312 -19.77 -7.43 -7.56
C ARG A 312 -20.50 -6.67 -6.47
N VAL A 313 -21.67 -6.16 -6.78
CA VAL A 313 -22.49 -5.36 -5.84
C VAL A 313 -23.70 -6.18 -5.42
N VAL A 314 -23.88 -6.29 -4.10
CA VAL A 314 -25.00 -7.00 -3.49
C VAL A 314 -26.15 -6.03 -3.29
N ASN A 315 -27.34 -6.39 -3.77
CA ASN A 315 -28.55 -5.60 -3.57
C ASN A 315 -29.39 -6.18 -2.42
N LEU A 316 -29.53 -5.44 -1.34
CA LEU A 316 -30.27 -5.87 -0.15
C LEU A 316 -31.75 -5.44 -0.14
N LYS A 317 -32.20 -4.67 -1.14
CA LYS A 317 -33.59 -4.20 -1.14
C LYS A 317 -34.59 -5.34 -1.00
N PRO A 318 -35.68 -5.15 -0.21
CA PRO A 318 -36.13 -3.89 0.41
C PRO A 318 -35.42 -3.53 1.75
N HIS A 319 -34.54 -4.39 2.29
CA HIS A 319 -33.84 -4.15 3.55
C HIS A 319 -32.74 -3.11 3.40
N LYS A 320 -32.48 -2.38 4.48
CA LYS A 320 -31.54 -1.27 4.48
C LYS A 320 -30.09 -1.74 4.54
N ASP A 321 -29.79 -2.65 5.45
CA ASP A 321 -28.44 -3.12 5.76
C ASP A 321 -28.40 -4.66 5.95
N PRO A 322 -27.20 -5.27 6.03
CA PRO A 322 -27.05 -6.72 6.18
C PRO A 322 -27.67 -7.26 7.48
N ASP A 323 -27.60 -6.51 8.57
CA ASP A 323 -28.13 -6.92 9.87
C ASP A 323 -29.66 -7.05 9.80
N GLU A 324 -30.35 -6.07 9.23
CA GLU A 324 -31.79 -6.11 9.02
C GLU A 324 -32.19 -7.28 8.09
N PHE A 325 -31.46 -7.48 6.98
CA PHE A 325 -31.75 -8.55 6.03
C PHE A 325 -31.66 -9.94 6.69
N ILE A 326 -30.56 -10.20 7.40
CA ILE A 326 -30.31 -11.51 8.02
C ILE A 326 -31.31 -11.79 9.13
N LYS A 327 -31.70 -10.78 9.92
CA LYS A 327 -32.74 -10.92 10.96
C LYS A 327 -34.11 -11.24 10.37
N ALA A 328 -34.43 -10.67 9.21
CA ALA A 328 -35.72 -10.84 8.58
C ALA A 328 -35.86 -12.18 7.81
N LEU A 329 -34.81 -12.58 7.08
CA LEU A 329 -34.89 -13.67 6.10
C LEU A 329 -33.93 -14.83 6.40
N GLY A 330 -32.98 -14.64 7.32
CA GLY A 330 -32.01 -15.66 7.71
C GLY A 330 -30.77 -15.74 6.81
N PRO A 331 -29.75 -16.50 7.27
CA PRO A 331 -28.47 -16.61 6.58
C PRO A 331 -28.54 -17.36 5.24
N GLU A 332 -29.42 -18.33 5.10
CA GLU A 332 -29.58 -19.10 3.85
C GLU A 332 -30.08 -18.22 2.70
N GLU A 333 -31.04 -17.35 2.95
CA GLU A 333 -31.54 -16.42 1.94
C GLU A 333 -30.51 -15.34 1.63
N PHE A 334 -29.71 -14.96 2.64
CA PHE A 334 -28.60 -14.05 2.42
C PHE A 334 -27.49 -14.67 1.53
N GLU A 335 -27.14 -15.94 1.69
CA GLU A 335 -26.20 -16.64 0.79
C GLU A 335 -26.67 -16.60 -0.66
N LYS A 336 -27.95 -16.88 -0.92
CA LYS A 336 -28.53 -16.75 -2.27
C LYS A 336 -28.41 -15.33 -2.82
N ARG A 337 -28.57 -14.32 -1.94
CA ARG A 337 -28.42 -12.92 -2.34
C ARG A 337 -26.97 -12.57 -2.72
N LEU A 338 -25.98 -13.16 -2.04
CA LEU A 338 -24.57 -13.02 -2.40
C LEU A 338 -24.25 -13.68 -3.76
N GLU A 339 -24.85 -14.85 -4.05
CA GLU A 339 -24.70 -15.53 -5.34
C GLU A 339 -25.25 -14.69 -6.49
N GLN A 340 -26.34 -13.96 -6.26
CA GLN A 340 -27.01 -13.07 -7.20
C GLN A 340 -26.39 -11.67 -7.30
N ALA A 341 -25.23 -11.44 -6.67
CA ALA A 341 -24.55 -10.16 -6.72
C ALA A 341 -24.27 -9.73 -8.17
N MET A 342 -24.62 -8.50 -8.49
CA MET A 342 -24.49 -7.93 -9.83
C MET A 342 -23.04 -7.60 -10.12
N ASP A 343 -22.58 -7.90 -11.35
CA ASP A 343 -21.28 -7.41 -11.82
C ASP A 343 -21.14 -5.90 -11.66
N SER A 344 -19.97 -5.44 -11.25
CA SER A 344 -19.77 -4.03 -10.91
C SER A 344 -19.86 -3.07 -12.10
N PHE A 345 -19.48 -3.52 -13.30
CA PHE A 345 -19.64 -2.70 -14.51
C PHE A 345 -21.12 -2.57 -14.87
N MET A 346 -21.87 -3.67 -14.85
CA MET A 346 -23.31 -3.66 -15.11
C MET A 346 -24.08 -2.89 -14.04
N PHE A 347 -23.63 -2.92 -12.77
CA PHE A 347 -24.16 -2.04 -11.73
C PHE A 347 -23.98 -0.56 -12.07
N ARG A 348 -22.78 -0.15 -12.52
CA ARG A 348 -22.54 1.23 -12.98
C ARG A 348 -23.45 1.61 -14.14
N VAL A 349 -23.65 0.71 -15.10
CA VAL A 349 -24.59 0.91 -16.21
C VAL A 349 -26.02 1.10 -15.72
N SER A 350 -26.50 0.27 -14.78
CA SER A 350 -27.84 0.39 -14.20
C SER A 350 -28.03 1.68 -13.39
N MET A 351 -26.97 2.18 -12.74
CA MET A 351 -27.02 3.47 -12.05
C MET A 351 -27.05 4.64 -13.04
N ALA A 352 -26.25 4.58 -14.10
CA ALA A 352 -26.26 5.59 -15.17
C ALA A 352 -27.63 5.67 -15.85
N GLN A 353 -28.31 4.55 -16.05
CA GLN A 353 -29.67 4.57 -16.62
C GLN A 353 -30.63 5.46 -15.84
N ARG A 354 -30.52 5.53 -14.51
CA ARG A 354 -31.44 6.34 -13.67
C ARG A 354 -31.33 7.85 -13.90
N GLU A 355 -30.25 8.30 -14.54
CA GLU A 355 -30.02 9.71 -14.86
C GLU A 355 -30.74 10.14 -16.14
N PHE A 356 -31.28 9.18 -16.91
CA PHE A 356 -31.89 9.42 -18.23
C PHE A 356 -33.31 8.89 -18.30
N SER A 357 -34.19 9.64 -18.98
CA SER A 357 -35.51 9.13 -19.35
C SER A 357 -35.36 8.08 -20.45
N MET A 358 -35.84 6.86 -20.18
CA MET A 358 -35.86 5.78 -21.16
C MET A 358 -37.16 5.74 -21.97
N GLU A 359 -38.08 6.67 -21.73
CA GLU A 359 -39.35 6.78 -22.44
C GLU A 359 -39.22 7.57 -23.75
N ASP A 360 -38.20 8.45 -23.82
CA ASP A 360 -37.97 9.27 -25.00
C ASP A 360 -36.67 8.91 -25.73
N PRO A 361 -36.64 9.04 -27.08
CA PRO A 361 -35.48 8.70 -27.89
C PRO A 361 -34.21 9.52 -27.57
N GLN A 362 -34.34 10.75 -27.06
CA GLN A 362 -33.17 11.56 -26.71
C GLN A 362 -32.53 11.07 -25.42
N GLY A 363 -33.32 10.70 -24.41
CA GLY A 363 -32.85 10.08 -23.17
C GLY A 363 -32.15 8.76 -23.45
N GLN A 364 -32.77 7.90 -24.27
CA GLN A 364 -32.15 6.64 -24.70
C GLN A 364 -30.80 6.88 -25.40
N ASN A 365 -30.74 7.83 -26.33
CA ASN A 365 -29.52 8.16 -27.05
C ASN A 365 -28.39 8.62 -26.11
N ARG A 366 -28.68 9.50 -25.13
CA ARG A 366 -27.71 9.97 -24.12
C ARG A 366 -27.26 8.83 -23.22
N PHE A 367 -28.17 7.96 -22.80
CA PHE A 367 -27.84 6.77 -22.01
C PHE A 367 -26.86 5.87 -22.74
N PHE A 368 -27.14 5.51 -24.02
CA PHE A 368 -26.23 4.65 -24.79
C PHE A 368 -24.90 5.34 -25.15
N GLU A 369 -24.89 6.65 -25.25
CA GLU A 369 -23.63 7.41 -25.35
C GLU A 369 -22.81 7.32 -24.06
N ARG A 370 -23.48 7.40 -22.90
CA ARG A 370 -22.83 7.18 -21.59
C ARG A 370 -22.29 5.74 -21.46
N CYS A 371 -23.04 4.74 -21.90
CA CYS A 371 -22.57 3.36 -21.95
C CYS A 371 -21.33 3.22 -22.83
N ALA A 372 -21.30 3.84 -24.01
CA ALA A 372 -20.15 3.81 -24.89
C ALA A 372 -18.89 4.48 -24.27
N GLN A 373 -19.07 5.59 -23.52
CA GLN A 373 -17.98 6.22 -22.77
C GLN A 373 -17.42 5.28 -21.68
N MET A 374 -18.31 4.60 -20.94
CA MET A 374 -17.89 3.64 -19.91
C MET A 374 -17.17 2.43 -20.51
N LEU A 375 -17.60 1.95 -21.68
CA LEU A 375 -16.94 0.86 -22.41
C LEU A 375 -15.53 1.23 -22.87
N LEU A 376 -15.23 2.49 -23.13
CA LEU A 376 -13.89 2.96 -23.47
C LEU A 376 -12.90 2.90 -22.29
N GLU A 377 -13.39 2.84 -21.05
CA GLU A 377 -12.54 2.62 -19.87
C GLU A 377 -11.94 1.20 -19.84
N LEU A 378 -12.54 0.26 -20.60
CA LEU A 378 -12.09 -1.12 -20.72
C LEU A 378 -10.97 -1.22 -21.77
N SER A 379 -9.75 -1.51 -21.35
CA SER A 379 -8.59 -1.60 -22.26
C SER A 379 -8.62 -2.89 -23.10
N ASP A 380 -9.17 -3.99 -22.55
CA ASP A 380 -9.25 -5.28 -23.24
C ASP A 380 -10.45 -5.30 -24.19
N GLU A 381 -10.19 -5.65 -25.45
CA GLU A 381 -11.21 -5.65 -26.50
C GLU A 381 -12.22 -6.79 -26.31
N LEU A 382 -11.77 -7.96 -25.86
CA LEU A 382 -12.65 -9.10 -25.61
C LEU A 382 -13.59 -8.79 -24.43
N GLU A 383 -13.05 -8.29 -23.32
CA GLU A 383 -13.84 -7.84 -22.17
C GLU A 383 -14.88 -6.81 -22.60
N ARG A 384 -14.48 -5.80 -23.38
CA ARG A 384 -15.37 -4.76 -23.92
C ARG A 384 -16.50 -5.35 -24.75
N ASN A 385 -16.19 -6.31 -25.63
CA ASN A 385 -17.20 -6.95 -26.45
C ASN A 385 -18.19 -7.76 -25.62
N LEU A 386 -17.75 -8.46 -24.57
CA LEU A 386 -18.63 -9.20 -23.66
C LEU A 386 -19.60 -8.24 -22.92
N TYR A 387 -19.12 -7.07 -22.47
CA TYR A 387 -20.00 -6.08 -21.85
C TYR A 387 -20.94 -5.40 -22.85
N ILE A 388 -20.54 -5.23 -24.11
CA ILE A 388 -21.46 -4.78 -25.17
C ILE A 388 -22.63 -5.75 -25.29
N GLU A 389 -22.37 -7.05 -25.38
CA GLU A 389 -23.43 -8.07 -25.47
C GLU A 389 -24.29 -8.08 -24.19
N ALA A 390 -23.71 -7.92 -23.00
CA ALA A 390 -24.47 -7.85 -21.76
C ALA A 390 -25.42 -6.63 -21.73
N ILE A 391 -24.94 -5.45 -22.11
CA ILE A 391 -25.78 -4.24 -22.21
C ILE A 391 -26.91 -4.46 -23.21
N VAL A 392 -26.59 -4.99 -24.40
CA VAL A 392 -27.62 -5.24 -25.43
C VAL A 392 -28.67 -6.24 -24.95
N LYS A 393 -28.26 -7.26 -24.23
CA LYS A 393 -29.19 -8.25 -23.64
C LYS A 393 -30.16 -7.58 -22.66
N ASP A 394 -29.65 -6.76 -21.74
CA ASP A 394 -30.47 -6.15 -20.69
C ASP A 394 -31.36 -5.01 -21.20
N TYR A 395 -30.92 -4.31 -22.25
CA TYR A 395 -31.61 -3.15 -22.82
C TYR A 395 -32.19 -3.40 -24.24
N ARG A 396 -32.36 -4.66 -24.60
CA ARG A 396 -32.88 -5.08 -25.95
C ARG A 396 -34.21 -4.43 -26.29
N SER A 397 -35.07 -4.22 -25.31
CA SER A 397 -36.41 -3.62 -25.51
C SER A 397 -36.36 -2.20 -26.07
N TYR A 398 -35.21 -1.50 -25.93
CA TYR A 398 -34.99 -0.15 -26.45
C TYR A 398 -34.34 -0.13 -27.84
N GLY A 399 -34.30 -1.27 -28.55
CA GLY A 399 -33.84 -1.37 -29.94
C GLY A 399 -32.33 -1.22 -30.16
N ILE A 400 -31.51 -1.24 -29.10
CA ILE A 400 -30.05 -1.20 -29.22
C ILE A 400 -29.50 -2.53 -29.74
N THR A 401 -28.52 -2.47 -30.65
CA THR A 401 -27.81 -3.63 -31.17
C THR A 401 -26.33 -3.56 -30.85
N ALA A 402 -25.66 -4.71 -30.79
CA ALA A 402 -24.23 -4.78 -30.53
C ALA A 402 -23.41 -3.99 -31.57
N GLU A 403 -23.83 -4.06 -32.84
CA GLU A 403 -23.19 -3.32 -33.92
C GLU A 403 -23.33 -1.81 -33.75
N SER A 404 -24.53 -1.32 -33.39
CA SER A 404 -24.76 0.11 -33.17
C SER A 404 -23.96 0.66 -31.98
N LEU A 405 -23.87 -0.14 -30.90
CA LEU A 405 -23.08 0.24 -29.72
C LEU A 405 -21.57 0.20 -30.02
N LYS A 406 -21.06 -0.82 -30.74
CA LYS A 406 -19.66 -0.89 -31.21
C LYS A 406 -19.30 0.30 -32.09
N LYS A 407 -20.16 0.64 -33.04
CA LYS A 407 -19.98 1.82 -33.91
C LYS A 407 -19.83 3.09 -33.09
N ARG A 408 -20.64 3.26 -32.05
CA ARG A 408 -20.60 4.42 -31.17
C ARG A 408 -19.31 4.47 -30.33
N VAL A 409 -18.90 3.33 -29.76
CA VAL A 409 -17.61 3.20 -29.04
C VAL A 409 -16.44 3.59 -29.96
N ASN A 410 -16.40 3.06 -31.18
CA ASN A 410 -15.34 3.38 -32.14
C ASN A 410 -15.35 4.86 -32.57
N ALA A 411 -16.55 5.44 -32.77
CA ALA A 411 -16.66 6.85 -33.11
C ALA A 411 -16.16 7.78 -31.99
N LEU A 412 -16.40 7.44 -30.72
CA LEU A 412 -15.87 8.15 -29.56
C LEU A 412 -14.35 7.98 -29.44
N ALA A 413 -13.83 6.77 -29.68
CA ALA A 413 -12.40 6.51 -29.67
C ALA A 413 -11.64 7.36 -30.70
N LEU A 414 -12.22 7.52 -31.92
CA LEU A 414 -11.64 8.32 -33.01
C LEU A 414 -11.73 9.83 -32.77
N LYS A 415 -12.79 10.31 -32.11
CA LYS A 415 -12.94 11.76 -31.80
C LYS A 415 -11.97 12.26 -30.76
N GLY A 416 -11.23 11.39 -30.09
CA GLY A 416 -10.40 11.73 -28.93
C GLY A 416 -11.30 12.18 -27.77
N THR A 417 -11.11 11.70 -26.59
CA THR A 417 -11.69 12.33 -25.40
C THR A 417 -11.24 13.79 -25.38
N PRO A 418 -12.16 14.78 -25.21
CA PRO A 418 -11.75 16.17 -25.01
C PRO A 418 -10.70 16.20 -23.89
N ALA A 419 -9.59 16.89 -24.13
CA ALA A 419 -8.44 16.95 -23.22
C ALA A 419 -8.78 17.45 -21.80
N GLU A 420 -10.01 17.94 -21.59
CA GLU A 420 -10.51 18.51 -20.34
C GLU A 420 -11.15 17.51 -19.37
N GLN A 421 -11.36 16.24 -19.75
CA GLN A 421 -11.87 15.20 -18.83
C GLN A 421 -10.98 13.98 -18.68
N ARG A 422 -9.73 14.05 -19.11
CA ARG A 422 -8.69 13.26 -18.47
C ARG A 422 -8.43 13.89 -17.10
N VAL A 423 -9.26 13.57 -16.12
CA VAL A 423 -8.79 13.44 -14.76
C VAL A 423 -7.80 12.28 -14.85
N GLN A 424 -6.57 12.60 -15.19
CA GLN A 424 -5.46 11.74 -14.81
C GLN A 424 -5.69 11.52 -13.32
N PRO A 425 -5.79 10.28 -12.84
CA PRO A 425 -5.69 10.06 -11.41
C PRO A 425 -4.40 10.79 -11.05
N LYS A 426 -4.50 11.86 -10.25
CA LYS A 426 -3.33 12.45 -9.63
C LYS A 426 -2.68 11.27 -8.94
N PRO A 427 -1.43 10.92 -9.28
CA PRO A 427 -0.72 9.91 -8.55
C PRO A 427 -0.77 10.36 -7.10
N THR A 428 -1.48 9.60 -6.28
CA THR A 428 -1.56 9.83 -4.86
C THR A 428 -0.13 9.72 -4.34
N GLY A 429 0.47 10.89 -4.01
CA GLY A 429 1.68 10.95 -3.23
C GLY A 429 3.02 10.71 -3.91
N GLY A 430 3.10 10.75 -5.25
CA GLY A 430 4.39 10.94 -5.92
C GLY A 430 4.52 12.41 -6.33
N GLN A 431 5.47 13.14 -5.79
CA GLN A 431 5.92 14.39 -6.39
C GLN A 431 6.17 14.15 -7.88
N PRO A 432 5.89 15.12 -8.79
CA PRO A 432 6.22 14.94 -10.20
C PRO A 432 7.68 14.51 -10.28
N LYS A 433 7.96 13.31 -10.83
CA LYS A 433 9.33 12.82 -10.99
C LYS A 433 10.10 13.93 -11.68
N LYS A 434 10.97 14.60 -10.93
CA LYS A 434 11.97 15.51 -11.50
C LYS A 434 12.63 14.75 -12.64
N LYS A 435 12.69 15.32 -13.84
CA LYS A 435 13.41 14.67 -14.93
C LYS A 435 14.86 14.48 -14.46
N GLU A 436 15.28 13.23 -14.31
CA GLU A 436 16.64 12.90 -13.91
C GLU A 436 17.62 13.62 -14.83
N SER A 437 18.58 14.32 -14.25
CA SER A 437 19.64 14.98 -15.00
C SER A 437 20.56 13.94 -15.67
N ALA A 438 21.29 14.36 -16.69
CA ALA A 438 22.25 13.46 -17.35
C ALA A 438 23.36 13.01 -16.38
N ALA A 439 23.68 13.83 -15.38
CA ALA A 439 24.65 13.52 -14.34
C ALA A 439 24.10 12.51 -13.31
N GLU A 440 22.85 12.63 -12.89
CA GLU A 440 22.17 11.64 -12.03
C GLU A 440 22.15 10.27 -12.72
N LYS A 441 21.81 10.22 -14.02
CA LYS A 441 21.83 8.98 -14.79
C LYS A 441 23.23 8.35 -14.87
N ALA A 442 24.28 9.16 -15.02
CA ALA A 442 25.66 8.67 -15.04
C ALA A 442 26.08 8.08 -13.69
N GLN A 443 25.74 8.75 -12.57
CA GLN A 443 25.99 8.23 -11.22
C GLN A 443 25.24 6.91 -10.97
N LYS A 444 23.98 6.85 -11.34
CA LYS A 444 23.14 5.66 -11.30
C LYS A 444 23.73 4.49 -12.05
N LEU A 445 24.15 4.75 -13.30
CA LEU A 445 24.74 3.76 -14.18
C LEU A 445 26.05 3.19 -13.60
N MET A 446 26.91 4.04 -13.04
CA MET A 446 28.15 3.62 -12.40
C MET A 446 27.89 2.69 -11.22
N LEU A 447 26.95 3.04 -10.33
CA LEU A 447 26.59 2.19 -9.20
C LEU A 447 25.98 0.85 -9.63
N THR A 448 25.17 0.87 -10.69
CA THR A 448 24.62 -0.35 -11.29
C THR A 448 25.73 -1.28 -11.81
N TRP A 449 26.74 -0.73 -12.48
CA TRP A 449 27.89 -1.50 -12.96
C TRP A 449 28.70 -2.11 -11.84
N LEU A 450 29.03 -1.34 -10.79
CA LEU A 450 29.79 -1.81 -9.64
C LEU A 450 29.10 -2.98 -8.93
N VAL A 451 27.77 -2.97 -8.86
CA VAL A 451 27.00 -4.06 -8.28
C VAL A 451 26.89 -5.26 -9.20
N THR A 452 26.76 -5.01 -10.51
CA THR A 452 26.54 -6.09 -11.50
C THR A 452 27.83 -6.82 -11.86
N TYR A 453 28.94 -6.07 -11.88
CA TYR A 453 30.26 -6.56 -12.31
C TYR A 453 31.32 -6.17 -11.25
N PRO A 454 31.40 -6.86 -10.10
CA PRO A 454 32.36 -6.52 -9.05
C PRO A 454 33.82 -6.48 -9.50
N GLY A 455 34.19 -7.23 -10.53
CA GLY A 455 35.54 -7.24 -11.11
C GLY A 455 36.02 -5.90 -11.66
N ILE A 456 35.10 -4.96 -11.95
CA ILE A 456 35.49 -3.65 -12.49
C ILE A 456 35.95 -2.65 -11.41
N PHE A 457 35.80 -2.95 -10.11
CA PHE A 457 36.16 -2.03 -9.04
C PHE A 457 37.58 -1.52 -9.14
N GLU A 458 38.55 -2.38 -9.39
CA GLU A 458 39.96 -2.00 -9.53
C GLU A 458 40.21 -0.99 -10.66
N THR A 459 39.39 -1.06 -11.71
CA THR A 459 39.47 -0.11 -12.84
C THR A 459 38.75 1.19 -12.50
N VAL A 460 37.56 1.10 -11.92
CA VAL A 460 36.74 2.27 -11.56
C VAL A 460 37.41 3.11 -10.48
N GLU A 461 38.01 2.47 -9.47
CA GLU A 461 38.66 3.16 -8.33
C GLU A 461 39.82 4.09 -8.76
N LYS A 462 40.45 3.80 -9.91
CA LYS A 462 41.49 4.67 -10.49
C LYS A 462 40.94 6.03 -10.96
N TYR A 463 39.65 6.11 -11.26
CA TYR A 463 39.03 7.27 -11.88
C TYR A 463 37.95 7.92 -11.01
N ILE A 464 37.16 7.15 -10.31
CA ILE A 464 36.00 7.60 -9.53
C ILE A 464 36.16 7.22 -8.06
N GLN A 465 35.93 8.20 -7.20
CA GLN A 465 35.87 8.00 -5.75
C GLN A 465 34.44 8.27 -5.24
N PRO A 466 34.03 7.76 -4.06
CA PRO A 466 32.72 8.06 -3.50
C PRO A 466 32.41 9.55 -3.37
N SER A 467 33.43 10.39 -3.12
CA SER A 467 33.31 11.85 -3.06
C SER A 467 32.94 12.53 -4.39
N ASP A 468 33.06 11.82 -5.52
CA ASP A 468 32.67 12.33 -6.83
C ASP A 468 31.15 12.25 -7.09
N PHE A 469 30.42 11.49 -6.26
CA PHE A 469 28.97 11.40 -6.35
C PHE A 469 28.35 12.62 -5.65
N VAL A 470 27.60 13.43 -6.41
CA VAL A 470 26.99 14.67 -5.93
C VAL A 470 25.62 14.45 -5.28
N VAL A 471 24.91 13.39 -5.67
CA VAL A 471 23.63 13.02 -5.04
C VAL A 471 23.94 12.35 -3.69
N PRO A 472 23.43 12.88 -2.55
CA PRO A 472 23.79 12.37 -1.22
C PRO A 472 23.53 10.87 -1.05
N LEU A 473 22.37 10.38 -1.50
CA LEU A 473 22.02 8.97 -1.46
C LEU A 473 23.00 8.11 -2.26
N TYR A 474 23.38 8.55 -3.46
CA TYR A 474 24.30 7.80 -4.31
C TYR A 474 25.72 7.80 -3.78
N ARG A 475 26.14 8.90 -3.11
CA ARG A 475 27.43 8.97 -2.41
C ARG A 475 27.48 7.96 -1.26
N GLN A 476 26.43 7.89 -0.44
CA GLN A 476 26.33 6.92 0.65
C GLN A 476 26.37 5.49 0.12
N VAL A 477 25.64 5.18 -0.95
CA VAL A 477 25.69 3.86 -1.61
C VAL A 477 27.09 3.56 -2.13
N ALA A 478 27.77 4.53 -2.76
CA ALA A 478 29.14 4.38 -3.24
C ALA A 478 30.10 4.07 -2.09
N GLU A 479 30.06 4.84 -0.99
CA GLU A 479 30.90 4.63 0.19
C GLU A 479 30.76 3.21 0.74
N MET A 480 29.51 2.72 0.86
CA MET A 480 29.23 1.38 1.36
C MET A 480 29.70 0.29 0.38
N LEU A 481 29.53 0.47 -0.94
CA LEU A 481 30.00 -0.47 -1.97
C LEU A 481 31.52 -0.56 -1.96
N TYR A 482 32.23 0.58 -1.88
CA TYR A 482 33.70 0.61 -1.82
C TYR A 482 34.22 -0.03 -0.52
N GLN A 483 33.50 0.15 0.59
CA GLN A 483 33.84 -0.52 1.83
C GLN A 483 33.68 -2.04 1.70
N GLN A 484 32.54 -2.53 1.19
CA GLN A 484 32.30 -3.96 0.99
C GLN A 484 33.30 -4.58 0.04
N HIS A 485 33.70 -3.86 -1.01
CA HIS A 485 34.73 -4.33 -1.95
C HIS A 485 36.07 -4.54 -1.24
N ARG A 486 36.49 -3.61 -0.36
CA ARG A 486 37.72 -3.75 0.45
C ARG A 486 37.63 -4.91 1.45
N GLU A 487 36.43 -5.23 1.92
CA GLU A 487 36.15 -6.38 2.81
C GLU A 487 36.09 -7.71 2.04
N GLY A 488 36.08 -7.66 0.70
CA GLY A 488 36.07 -8.85 -0.18
C GLY A 488 34.69 -9.48 -0.41
N ASP A 489 33.59 -8.84 0.03
CA ASP A 489 32.22 -9.38 -0.13
C ASP A 489 31.23 -8.26 -0.54
N VAL A 490 31.06 -8.06 -1.83
CA VAL A 490 30.07 -7.11 -2.37
C VAL A 490 28.68 -7.75 -2.37
N ASN A 491 27.86 -7.38 -1.38
CA ASN A 491 26.51 -7.91 -1.21
C ASN A 491 25.46 -6.81 -1.21
N PRO A 492 24.76 -6.57 -2.35
CA PRO A 492 23.73 -5.52 -2.47
C PRO A 492 22.57 -5.67 -1.50
N ALA A 493 22.19 -6.92 -1.17
CA ALA A 493 21.08 -7.15 -0.24
C ALA A 493 21.41 -6.68 1.20
N ARG A 494 22.69 -6.69 1.61
CA ARG A 494 23.13 -6.17 2.90
C ARG A 494 23.05 -4.64 2.95
N LEU A 495 23.32 -3.96 1.82
CA LEU A 495 23.20 -2.51 1.72
C LEU A 495 21.78 -2.02 1.95
N MET A 496 20.78 -2.77 1.49
CA MET A 496 19.37 -2.42 1.68
C MET A 496 18.96 -2.26 3.14
N ASN A 497 19.63 -2.95 4.06
CA ASN A 497 19.33 -2.89 5.48
C ASN A 497 19.76 -1.56 6.15
N ALA A 498 20.60 -0.77 5.49
CA ALA A 498 21.06 0.53 5.98
C ALA A 498 20.04 1.65 5.72
N PHE A 499 19.09 1.45 4.82
CA PHE A 499 18.07 2.43 4.45
C PHE A 499 16.76 2.09 5.14
N ILE A 500 16.20 3.06 5.88
CA ILE A 500 14.96 2.90 6.65
C ILE A 500 13.78 3.50 5.88
N ASP A 501 14.02 4.56 5.13
CA ASP A 501 13.00 5.24 4.34
C ASP A 501 12.59 4.42 3.11
N SER A 502 11.28 4.31 2.87
CA SER A 502 10.75 3.48 1.78
C SER A 502 11.04 4.04 0.38
N GLU A 503 11.20 5.36 0.23
CA GLU A 503 11.56 5.97 -1.05
C GLU A 503 13.04 5.75 -1.34
N GLU A 504 13.92 5.92 -0.34
CA GLU A 504 15.34 5.59 -0.46
C GLU A 504 15.55 4.10 -0.79
N GLN A 505 14.84 3.19 -0.11
CA GLN A 505 14.90 1.76 -0.40
C GLN A 505 14.50 1.44 -1.84
N ARG A 506 13.44 2.06 -2.36
CA ARG A 506 13.01 1.90 -3.75
C ARG A 506 14.06 2.42 -4.72
N GLU A 507 14.61 3.58 -4.45
CA GLU A 507 15.63 4.20 -5.31
C GLU A 507 16.90 3.34 -5.32
N VAL A 508 17.43 2.94 -4.17
CA VAL A 508 18.61 2.07 -4.06
C VAL A 508 18.35 0.71 -4.72
N SER A 509 17.18 0.12 -4.53
CA SER A 509 16.81 -1.11 -5.21
C SER A 509 16.78 -0.94 -6.75
N SER A 510 16.36 0.20 -7.25
CA SER A 510 16.37 0.52 -8.69
C SER A 510 17.78 0.57 -9.26
N LEU A 511 18.76 1.11 -8.49
CA LEU A 511 20.17 1.14 -8.89
C LEU A 511 20.73 -0.27 -9.13
N PHE A 512 20.33 -1.22 -8.28
CA PHE A 512 20.88 -2.57 -8.31
C PHE A 512 20.22 -3.51 -9.33
N ASN A 513 19.07 -3.09 -9.90
CA ASN A 513 18.30 -3.91 -10.83
C ASN A 513 18.12 -3.28 -12.20
N ALA A 514 18.78 -2.16 -12.51
CA ALA A 514 18.78 -1.57 -13.83
C ALA A 514 19.40 -2.53 -14.85
N THR A 515 18.75 -2.72 -16.00
CA THR A 515 19.26 -3.56 -17.09
C THR A 515 20.14 -2.73 -18.00
N ILE A 516 21.35 -3.20 -18.26
CA ILE A 516 22.32 -2.53 -19.12
C ILE A 516 22.54 -3.42 -20.34
N HIS A 517 22.19 -2.91 -21.50
CA HIS A 517 22.42 -3.57 -22.78
C HIS A 517 23.60 -2.91 -23.48
N LEU A 518 24.80 -3.46 -23.31
CA LEU A 518 26.03 -3.07 -24.01
C LEU A 518 26.61 -4.33 -24.61
N GLU A 519 26.40 -4.53 -25.90
CA GLU A 519 26.71 -5.80 -26.58
C GLU A 519 28.16 -5.89 -27.08
N THR A 520 28.79 -4.75 -27.35
CA THR A 520 30.17 -4.73 -27.91
C THR A 520 31.17 -4.06 -26.96
N PRO A 521 32.46 -4.50 -26.96
CA PRO A 521 33.52 -3.85 -26.18
C PRO A 521 33.68 -2.36 -26.47
N GLU A 522 33.46 -1.95 -27.71
CA GLU A 522 33.53 -0.54 -28.10
C GLU A 522 32.40 0.29 -27.45
N GLU A 523 31.17 -0.25 -27.43
CA GLU A 523 30.06 0.39 -26.75
C GLU A 523 30.29 0.48 -25.23
N GLN A 524 30.86 -0.58 -24.63
CA GLN A 524 31.20 -0.63 -23.20
C GLN A 524 32.23 0.44 -22.85
N ASN A 525 33.33 0.53 -23.59
CA ASN A 525 34.39 1.53 -23.39
C ASN A 525 33.87 2.96 -23.59
N ARG A 526 33.06 3.19 -24.61
CA ARG A 526 32.44 4.49 -24.86
C ARG A 526 31.49 4.90 -23.74
N ALA A 527 30.61 4.00 -23.31
CA ALA A 527 29.68 4.25 -22.21
C ALA A 527 30.42 4.52 -20.92
N PHE A 528 31.48 3.76 -20.63
CA PHE A 528 32.32 3.94 -19.45
C PHE A 528 33.02 5.31 -19.45
N SER A 529 33.71 5.65 -20.55
CA SER A 529 34.40 6.93 -20.66
C SER A 529 33.45 8.13 -20.53
N ASP A 530 32.24 8.06 -21.14
CA ASP A 530 31.24 9.11 -21.05
C ASP A 530 30.69 9.24 -19.64
N THR A 531 30.49 8.12 -18.95
CA THR A 531 30.00 8.08 -17.56
C THR A 531 31.02 8.66 -16.59
N VAL A 532 32.29 8.28 -16.69
CA VAL A 532 33.38 8.81 -15.86
C VAL A 532 33.52 10.33 -16.07
N LEU A 533 33.56 10.81 -17.30
CA LEU A 533 33.70 12.24 -17.60
C LEU A 533 32.52 13.06 -17.05
N ARG A 534 31.28 12.55 -17.15
CA ARG A 534 30.08 13.22 -16.62
C ARG A 534 30.06 13.30 -15.12
N ILE A 535 30.45 12.23 -14.42
CA ILE A 535 30.52 12.22 -12.96
C ILE A 535 31.55 13.24 -12.49
N LYS A 536 32.74 13.26 -13.08
CA LYS A 536 33.82 14.20 -12.75
C LYS A 536 33.45 15.65 -13.05
N ASP A 537 32.82 15.93 -14.19
CA ASP A 537 32.35 17.27 -14.57
C ASP A 537 31.32 17.81 -13.57
N GLU A 538 30.36 16.98 -13.17
CA GLU A 538 29.35 17.39 -12.20
C GLU A 538 29.92 17.55 -10.79
N SER A 539 30.84 16.68 -10.37
CA SER A 539 31.57 16.81 -9.13
C SER A 539 32.35 18.13 -9.09
N LEU A 540 33.02 18.49 -10.18
CA LEU A 540 33.74 19.77 -10.30
C LEU A 540 32.80 20.98 -10.23
N LYS A 541 31.66 20.92 -10.92
CA LYS A 541 30.63 21.98 -10.87
C LYS A 541 30.10 22.18 -9.45
N GLU A 542 29.81 21.08 -8.74
CA GLU A 542 29.30 21.15 -7.38
C GLU A 542 30.36 21.72 -6.42
N ARG A 543 31.63 21.30 -6.53
CA ARG A 543 32.74 21.87 -5.77
C ARG A 543 32.90 23.38 -6.03
N ASN A 544 32.82 23.83 -7.28
CA ASN A 544 32.83 25.24 -7.62
C ASN A 544 31.65 26.03 -7.04
N ARG A 545 30.45 25.42 -7.00
CA ARG A 545 29.23 26.05 -6.46
C ARG A 545 29.26 26.22 -4.95
N THR A 546 29.87 25.26 -4.26
CA THR A 546 29.92 25.21 -2.78
C THR A 546 31.20 25.79 -2.19
N TRP A 547 32.16 26.18 -3.06
CA TRP A 547 33.46 26.72 -2.62
C TRP A 547 33.31 28.09 -1.94
N ASP A 548 34.01 28.24 -0.79
CA ASP A 548 34.12 29.51 -0.09
C ASP A 548 35.36 30.28 -0.62
N PRO A 549 35.21 31.53 -1.08
CA PRO A 549 36.34 32.35 -1.58
C PRO A 549 37.52 32.52 -0.59
N THR A 550 37.31 32.25 0.68
CA THR A 550 38.38 32.32 1.71
C THR A 550 39.16 31.01 1.86
N ASP A 551 38.67 29.91 1.26
CA ASP A 551 39.29 28.58 1.32
C ASP A 551 40.29 28.39 0.16
N MET A 552 41.56 28.70 0.44
CA MET A 552 42.67 28.52 -0.51
C MET A 552 42.99 27.04 -0.80
N GLN A 553 42.73 26.15 0.16
CA GLN A 553 42.96 24.71 -0.01
C GLN A 553 41.89 24.10 -0.95
N GLY A 554 40.63 24.47 -0.75
CA GLY A 554 39.53 24.10 -1.65
C GLY A 554 39.77 24.58 -3.09
N LEU A 555 40.34 25.80 -3.28
CA LEU A 555 40.71 26.29 -4.60
C LEU A 555 41.78 25.43 -5.29
N GLN A 556 42.79 24.99 -4.55
CA GLN A 556 43.83 24.10 -5.08
C GLN A 556 43.25 22.75 -5.51
N GLU A 557 42.33 22.21 -4.72
CA GLU A 557 41.62 20.96 -5.06
C GLU A 557 40.74 21.10 -6.33
N ILE A 558 40.06 22.24 -6.46
CA ILE A 558 39.24 22.53 -7.67
C ILE A 558 40.16 22.63 -8.92
N VAL A 559 41.32 23.35 -8.82
CA VAL A 559 42.27 23.47 -9.92
C VAL A 559 42.83 22.11 -10.33
N LYS A 560 43.16 21.26 -9.33
CA LYS A 560 43.66 19.91 -9.55
C LYS A 560 42.57 19.04 -10.23
N ALA A 561 41.32 19.06 -9.72
CA ALA A 561 40.21 18.32 -10.30
C ALA A 561 39.91 18.75 -11.75
N LYS A 562 40.01 20.06 -12.07
CA LYS A 562 39.84 20.56 -13.41
C LYS A 562 40.92 20.02 -14.36
N LYS A 563 42.17 20.02 -13.92
CA LYS A 563 43.29 19.47 -14.71
C LYS A 563 43.12 17.96 -14.93
N GLU A 564 42.72 17.22 -13.92
CA GLU A 564 42.41 15.79 -14.03
C GLU A 564 41.30 15.53 -15.06
N LEU A 565 40.22 16.33 -15.04
CA LEU A 565 39.12 16.21 -15.99
C LEU A 565 39.57 16.49 -17.44
N GLU A 566 40.41 17.53 -17.65
CA GLU A 566 40.98 17.85 -18.96
C GLU A 566 41.87 16.71 -19.49
N ASP A 567 42.72 16.13 -18.62
CA ASP A 567 43.61 15.02 -18.99
C ASP A 567 42.81 13.74 -19.30
N LEU A 568 41.73 13.44 -18.52
CA LEU A 568 40.80 12.35 -18.80
C LEU A 568 40.07 12.56 -20.14
N GLY A 569 39.66 13.79 -20.44
CA GLY A 569 39.06 14.15 -21.74
C GLY A 569 39.98 13.89 -22.93
N ARG A 570 41.28 14.22 -22.79
CA ARG A 570 42.31 13.94 -23.83
C ARG A 570 42.55 12.44 -24.00
N LYS A 571 42.51 11.69 -22.91
CA LYS A 571 42.74 10.23 -22.88
C LYS A 571 41.46 9.41 -23.01
N ARG A 572 40.35 10.01 -23.42
CA ARG A 572 39.04 9.37 -23.53
C ARG A 572 39.06 8.02 -24.27
N GLN A 573 39.82 7.91 -25.33
CA GLN A 573 39.96 6.67 -26.12
C GLN A 573 40.82 5.60 -25.44
N GLN A 574 41.52 5.94 -24.35
CA GLN A 574 42.37 5.02 -23.59
C GLN A 574 41.66 4.49 -22.32
N LEU A 575 40.45 4.99 -22.05
CA LEU A 575 39.62 4.49 -20.92
C LEU A 575 38.96 3.18 -21.34
N HIS A 576 39.56 2.08 -20.96
CA HIS A 576 39.06 0.72 -21.25
C HIS A 576 38.51 0.08 -20.01
N ILE A 577 37.43 -0.69 -20.19
CA ILE A 577 36.80 -1.52 -19.17
C ILE A 577 36.40 -2.86 -19.78
N SER A 578 36.54 -3.93 -19.01
CA SER A 578 35.99 -5.25 -19.36
C SER A 578 34.94 -5.61 -18.31
N PHE A 579 33.76 -5.99 -18.78
CA PHE A 579 32.66 -6.46 -17.94
C PHE A 579 32.62 -8.00 -17.87
N GLU A 580 33.74 -8.66 -18.17
CA GLU A 580 33.89 -10.12 -18.03
C GLU A 580 34.08 -10.55 -16.59
#